data_bfdb99e80761c7b5d2dfdfcac7556140
#
_entry.id   bfdb99e80761c7b5d2dfdfcac7556140
#
_cell.length_a   1.000
_cell.length_b   1.000
_cell.length_c   1.000
_cell.angle_alpha   90.00
_cell.angle_beta   90.00
_cell.angle_gamma   90.00
#
_symmetry.space_group_name_H-M   'P 1'
#
loop_
_entity.id
_entity.type
_entity.pdbx_description
1 polymer ?
#
loop_
_entity_poly.entity_id
_entity_poly.type
_entity_poly.pdbx_seq_one_letter_code
_entity_poly.pdbx_strand_id
1 'polypeptide(L)'
;HKTLMAACGVSTIFIGVTGALQGMITVTPEGKVESTGTMLLIFSMVIGGLIGELLNIEKRMDSLGEKLKKLFKAENDNKFVDGFVNTSLIICVGAMAIVGSMQDGLTGDYSMLTAKAILDFVIVAIMASTYGVGTMCSALAILVYQGSITLISHFAGNFINEELTGYLSYIGSVLIFCVGINITF
;
A
#
# COMPACT_ATOMS: atom_id res chain seq x y z
N HIS A 1 15.98 -3.14 -15.91
CA HIS A 1 15.40 -3.22 -14.57
C HIS A 1 15.39 -1.88 -13.84
N LYS A 2 16.58 -1.27 -13.58
CA LYS A 2 16.69 0.00 -12.84
C LYS A 2 15.84 1.13 -13.41
N THR A 3 15.82 1.29 -14.74
CA THR A 3 15.04 2.34 -15.40
C THR A 3 13.53 2.16 -15.22
N LEU A 4 13.03 0.92 -15.28
CA LEU A 4 11.61 0.62 -15.05
C LEU A 4 11.22 0.84 -13.59
N MET A 5 12.05 0.39 -12.65
CA MET A 5 11.85 0.66 -11.22
C MET A 5 11.81 2.16 -10.93
N ALA A 6 12.77 2.91 -11.46
CA ALA A 6 12.79 4.36 -11.31
C ALA A 6 11.56 5.02 -11.93
N ALA A 7 11.11 4.59 -13.12
CA ALA A 7 9.90 5.12 -13.74
C ALA A 7 8.64 4.86 -12.88
N CYS A 8 8.49 3.64 -12.36
CA CYS A 8 7.41 3.31 -11.42
C CYS A 8 7.50 4.16 -10.14
N GLY A 9 8.70 4.29 -9.56
CA GLY A 9 8.92 5.09 -8.37
C GLY A 9 8.58 6.57 -8.59
N VAL A 10 9.02 7.15 -9.70
CA VAL A 10 8.69 8.55 -10.05
C VAL A 10 7.18 8.73 -10.23
N SER A 11 6.50 7.82 -10.94
CA SER A 11 5.03 7.88 -11.08
C SER A 11 4.33 7.81 -9.73
N THR A 12 4.80 6.94 -8.84
CA THR A 12 4.27 6.79 -7.47
C THR A 12 4.51 8.06 -6.64
N ILE A 13 5.67 8.72 -6.77
CA ILE A 13 5.96 10.01 -6.13
C ILE A 13 4.93 11.06 -6.55
N PHE A 14 4.66 11.21 -7.86
CA PHE A 14 3.69 12.18 -8.34
C PHE A 14 2.27 11.93 -7.82
N ILE A 15 1.84 10.67 -7.79
CA ILE A 15 0.54 10.29 -7.23
C ILE A 15 0.49 10.65 -5.74
N GLY A 16 1.53 10.32 -4.98
CA GLY A 16 1.62 10.63 -3.55
C GLY A 16 1.61 12.14 -3.27
N VAL A 17 2.38 12.92 -4.01
CA VAL A 17 2.39 14.39 -3.88
C VAL A 17 1.02 14.98 -4.18
N THR A 18 0.40 14.58 -5.29
CA THR A 18 -0.93 15.10 -5.67
C THR A 18 -1.98 14.82 -4.62
N GLY A 19 -2.06 13.58 -4.12
CA GLY A 19 -3.01 13.21 -3.08
C GLY A 19 -2.72 13.87 -1.72
N ALA A 20 -1.44 14.02 -1.35
CA ALA A 20 -1.04 14.73 -0.14
C ALA A 20 -1.42 16.22 -0.21
N LEU A 21 -1.21 16.87 -1.34
CA LEU A 21 -1.61 18.28 -1.54
C LEU A 21 -3.14 18.44 -1.48
N GLN A 22 -3.90 17.53 -2.10
CA GLN A 22 -5.37 17.55 -2.04
C GLN A 22 -5.89 17.41 -0.61
N GLY A 23 -5.28 16.54 0.20
CA GLY A 23 -5.69 16.35 1.59
C GLY A 23 -5.20 17.45 2.57
N MET A 24 -4.12 18.15 2.19
CA MET A 24 -3.51 19.20 3.03
C MET A 24 -4.09 20.58 2.78
N ILE A 25 -4.62 20.84 1.59
CA ILE A 25 -5.11 22.14 1.16
C ILE A 25 -6.65 22.13 1.20
N THR A 26 -7.20 23.01 2.02
CA THR A 26 -8.65 23.28 2.02
C THR A 26 -8.89 24.72 1.58
N VAL A 27 -9.88 24.89 0.70
CA VAL A 27 -10.34 26.21 0.26
C VAL A 27 -11.55 26.59 1.12
N THR A 28 -11.40 27.63 1.94
CA THR A 28 -12.52 28.15 2.74
C THR A 28 -13.58 28.79 1.85
N PRO A 29 -14.84 28.91 2.32
CA PRO A 29 -15.92 29.59 1.56
C PRO A 29 -15.57 31.02 1.16
N GLU A 30 -14.61 31.64 1.85
CA GLU A 30 -14.11 33.01 1.58
C GLU A 30 -13.02 33.02 0.48
N GLY A 31 -12.67 31.88 -0.11
CA GLY A 31 -11.63 31.76 -1.15
C GLY A 31 -10.19 31.78 -0.61
N LYS A 32 -10.00 31.66 0.70
CA LYS A 32 -8.66 31.55 1.30
C LYS A 32 -8.20 30.09 1.30
N VAL A 33 -6.93 29.90 1.00
CA VAL A 33 -6.26 28.59 1.04
C VAL A 33 -5.68 28.41 2.44
N GLU A 34 -6.16 27.40 3.16
CA GLU A 34 -5.66 27.04 4.49
C GLU A 34 -5.06 25.63 4.47
N SER A 35 -3.98 25.45 5.23
CA SER A 35 -3.36 24.12 5.41
C SER A 35 -3.98 23.47 6.65
N THR A 36 -4.59 22.30 6.44
CA THR A 36 -5.24 21.52 7.49
C THR A 36 -4.61 20.14 7.62
N GLY A 37 -4.78 19.50 8.78
CA GLY A 37 -4.40 18.11 8.98
C GLY A 37 -2.92 17.86 9.31
N THR A 38 -2.05 18.87 9.41
CA THR A 38 -0.62 18.68 9.68
C THR A 38 -0.38 17.94 11.02
N MET A 39 -1.10 18.31 12.08
CA MET A 39 -0.98 17.63 13.38
C MET A 39 -1.49 16.20 13.31
N LEU A 40 -2.59 15.96 12.61
CA LEU A 40 -3.13 14.63 12.39
C LEU A 40 -2.11 13.74 11.66
N LEU A 41 -1.43 14.28 10.65
CA LEU A 41 -0.38 13.55 9.95
C LEU A 41 0.75 13.13 10.89
N ILE A 42 1.29 14.08 11.67
CA ILE A 42 2.40 13.82 12.59
C ILE A 42 2.02 12.73 13.61
N PHE A 43 0.88 12.90 14.30
CA PHE A 43 0.44 11.91 15.29
C PHE A 43 0.15 10.56 14.67
N SER A 44 -0.50 10.51 13.51
CA SER A 44 -0.80 9.25 12.83
C SER A 44 0.46 8.51 12.39
N MET A 45 1.45 9.23 11.87
CA MET A 45 2.73 8.63 11.46
C MET A 45 3.52 8.09 12.66
N VAL A 46 3.57 8.84 13.77
CA VAL A 46 4.28 8.40 14.99
C VAL A 46 3.58 7.20 15.62
N ILE A 47 2.28 7.29 15.84
CA ILE A 47 1.52 6.20 16.48
C ILE A 47 1.48 4.98 15.56
N GLY A 48 1.24 5.16 14.27
CA GLY A 48 1.25 4.08 13.28
C GLY A 48 2.60 3.38 13.18
N GLY A 49 3.71 4.13 13.21
CA GLY A 49 5.06 3.61 13.24
C GLY A 49 5.33 2.77 14.49
N LEU A 50 4.99 3.26 15.67
CA LEU A 50 5.15 2.54 16.92
C LEU A 50 4.33 1.24 16.96
N ILE A 51 3.08 1.29 16.50
CA ILE A 51 2.23 0.10 16.44
C ILE A 51 2.77 -0.91 15.42
N GLY A 52 3.23 -0.43 14.26
CA GLY A 52 3.82 -1.27 13.22
C GLY A 52 5.07 -2.01 13.69
N GLU A 53 5.93 -1.34 14.44
CA GLU A 53 7.14 -1.93 15.05
C GLU A 53 6.78 -2.94 16.15
N LEU A 54 5.82 -2.61 17.02
CA LEU A 54 5.32 -3.52 18.07
C LEU A 54 4.71 -4.81 17.49
N LEU A 55 3.97 -4.70 16.38
CA LEU A 55 3.35 -5.85 15.73
C LEU A 55 4.35 -6.74 14.98
N ASN A 56 5.58 -6.26 14.73
CA ASN A 56 6.66 -6.99 14.08
C ASN A 56 6.18 -7.65 12.76
N ILE A 57 5.58 -6.84 11.88
CA ILE A 57 4.89 -7.32 10.67
C ILE A 57 5.84 -8.09 9.76
N GLU A 58 7.08 -7.61 9.61
CA GLU A 58 8.12 -8.26 8.79
C GLU A 58 8.36 -9.71 9.24
N LYS A 59 8.58 -9.95 10.52
CA LYS A 59 8.80 -11.28 11.08
C LYS A 59 7.59 -12.22 10.91
N ARG A 60 6.37 -11.67 10.94
CA ARG A 60 5.16 -12.43 10.65
C ARG A 60 5.07 -12.81 9.18
N MET A 61 5.47 -11.91 8.29
CA MET A 61 5.52 -12.17 6.86
C MET A 61 6.58 -13.22 6.51
N ASP A 62 7.76 -13.18 7.12
CA ASP A 62 8.79 -14.22 7.01
C ASP A 62 8.25 -15.60 7.37
N SER A 63 7.59 -15.69 8.53
CA SER A 63 6.98 -16.95 9.00
C SER A 63 5.90 -17.46 8.05
N LEU A 64 5.13 -16.56 7.44
CA LEU A 64 4.14 -16.92 6.42
C LEU A 64 4.82 -17.41 5.14
N GLY A 65 5.89 -16.72 4.71
CA GLY A 65 6.70 -17.10 3.56
C GLY A 65 7.29 -18.51 3.70
N GLU A 66 7.82 -18.86 4.88
CA GLU A 66 8.31 -20.19 5.17
C GLU A 66 7.21 -21.28 5.09
N LYS A 67 6.01 -20.97 5.58
CA LYS A 67 4.86 -21.90 5.46
C LYS A 67 4.46 -22.11 4.00
N LEU A 68 4.42 -21.04 3.20
CA LEU A 68 4.12 -21.11 1.77
C LEU A 68 5.21 -21.89 1.02
N LYS A 69 6.49 -21.67 1.33
CA LYS A 69 7.62 -22.42 0.77
C LYS A 69 7.43 -23.94 0.93
N LYS A 70 7.05 -24.38 2.13
CA LYS A 70 6.75 -25.78 2.41
C LYS A 70 5.53 -26.28 1.64
N LEU A 71 4.46 -25.48 1.58
CA LEU A 71 3.21 -25.82 0.89
C LEU A 71 3.45 -26.03 -0.63
N PHE A 72 4.26 -25.17 -1.24
CA PHE A 72 4.59 -25.24 -2.66
C PHE A 72 5.75 -26.21 -2.97
N LYS A 73 6.28 -26.92 -1.95
CA LYS A 73 7.44 -27.85 -2.09
C LYS A 73 8.67 -27.19 -2.75
N ALA A 74 8.84 -25.90 -2.47
CA ALA A 74 9.96 -25.10 -3.01
C ALA A 74 11.16 -25.07 -2.02
N GLU A 75 11.39 -26.15 -1.28
CA GLU A 75 12.40 -26.22 -0.20
C GLU A 75 13.82 -25.99 -0.71
N ASN A 76 14.08 -26.30 -1.98
CA ASN A 76 15.38 -26.08 -2.62
C ASN A 76 15.56 -24.67 -3.19
N ASP A 77 14.55 -23.82 -3.15
CA ASP A 77 14.63 -22.44 -3.63
C ASP A 77 14.97 -21.50 -2.47
N ASN A 78 16.23 -21.11 -2.37
CA ASN A 78 16.72 -20.22 -1.32
C ASN A 78 16.20 -18.79 -1.46
N LYS A 79 15.69 -18.39 -2.64
CA LYS A 79 15.13 -17.05 -2.88
C LYS A 79 13.63 -17.00 -2.76
N PHE A 80 12.95 -18.11 -2.52
CA PHE A 80 11.49 -18.17 -2.48
C PHE A 80 10.91 -17.28 -1.39
N VAL A 81 11.43 -17.40 -0.17
CA VAL A 81 10.93 -16.63 0.99
C VAL A 81 11.23 -15.15 0.82
N ASP A 82 12.45 -14.82 0.41
CA ASP A 82 12.85 -13.44 0.15
C ASP A 82 11.98 -12.81 -0.95
N GLY A 83 11.71 -13.55 -2.02
CA GLY A 83 10.84 -13.11 -3.12
C GLY A 83 9.41 -12.88 -2.65
N PHE A 84 8.84 -13.80 -1.88
CA PHE A 84 7.51 -13.65 -1.31
C PHE A 84 7.42 -12.45 -0.36
N VAL A 85 8.33 -12.38 0.62
CA VAL A 85 8.28 -11.37 1.70
C VAL A 85 8.52 -9.97 1.14
N ASN A 86 9.63 -9.78 0.42
CA ASN A 86 9.96 -8.45 -0.12
C ASN A 86 8.89 -7.94 -1.08
N THR A 87 8.40 -8.80 -1.98
CA THR A 87 7.35 -8.38 -2.91
C THR A 87 6.05 -8.09 -2.17
N SER A 88 5.63 -8.95 -1.24
CA SER A 88 4.41 -8.72 -0.46
C SER A 88 4.48 -7.42 0.35
N LEU A 89 5.62 -7.13 0.98
CA LEU A 89 5.79 -5.88 1.73
C LEU A 89 5.71 -4.67 0.79
N ILE A 90 6.39 -4.69 -0.35
CA ILE A 90 6.38 -3.56 -1.31
C ILE A 90 4.95 -3.27 -1.79
N ILE A 91 4.19 -4.31 -2.16
CA ILE A 91 2.86 -4.13 -2.76
C ILE A 91 1.72 -4.00 -1.73
N CYS A 92 1.86 -4.55 -0.51
CA CYS A 92 0.85 -4.42 0.55
C CYS A 92 0.98 -3.11 1.34
N VAL A 93 2.19 -2.58 1.54
CA VAL A 93 2.44 -1.39 2.38
C VAL A 93 1.95 -0.09 1.72
N GLY A 94 1.55 -0.10 0.45
CA GLY A 94 1.03 1.09 -0.22
C GLY A 94 -0.33 1.54 0.34
N ALA A 95 -0.47 2.83 0.64
CA ALA A 95 -1.74 3.41 1.08
C ALA A 95 -2.84 3.31 0.01
N MET A 96 -2.49 3.23 -1.26
CA MET A 96 -3.45 2.93 -2.34
C MET A 96 -4.17 1.59 -2.11
N ALA A 97 -3.51 0.61 -1.46
CA ALA A 97 -4.13 -0.66 -1.13
C ALA A 97 -5.25 -0.48 -0.10
N ILE A 98 -5.00 0.32 0.94
CA ILE A 98 -5.98 0.56 2.02
C ILE A 98 -7.11 1.44 1.50
N VAL A 99 -6.79 2.61 0.98
CA VAL A 99 -7.79 3.59 0.53
C VAL A 99 -8.60 3.05 -0.64
N GLY A 100 -7.96 2.41 -1.62
CA GLY A 100 -8.65 1.81 -2.76
C GLY A 100 -9.59 0.68 -2.34
N SER A 101 -9.15 -0.19 -1.40
CA SER A 101 -10.01 -1.25 -0.87
C SER A 101 -11.16 -0.70 -0.04
N MET A 102 -10.96 0.42 0.67
CA MET A 102 -12.04 1.09 1.40
C MET A 102 -13.05 1.73 0.44
N GLN A 103 -12.59 2.43 -0.59
CA GLN A 103 -13.47 3.02 -1.61
C GLN A 103 -14.28 1.94 -2.33
N ASP A 104 -13.65 0.85 -2.73
CA ASP A 104 -14.35 -0.29 -3.33
C ASP A 104 -15.43 -0.86 -2.39
N GLY A 105 -15.09 -1.09 -1.13
CA GLY A 105 -16.03 -1.62 -0.14
C GLY A 105 -17.19 -0.69 0.21
N LEU A 106 -16.97 0.63 0.21
CA LEU A 106 -17.96 1.65 0.59
C LEU A 106 -18.83 2.11 -0.57
N THR A 107 -18.22 2.36 -1.73
CA THR A 107 -18.86 3.01 -2.87
C THR A 107 -18.91 2.15 -4.13
N GLY A 108 -18.19 1.01 -4.15
CA GLY A 108 -18.00 0.20 -5.34
C GLY A 108 -17.06 0.83 -6.38
N ASP A 109 -16.33 1.90 -6.02
CA ASP A 109 -15.34 2.52 -6.90
C ASP A 109 -13.99 1.82 -6.79
N TYR A 110 -13.68 0.99 -7.77
CA TYR A 110 -12.42 0.25 -7.88
C TYR A 110 -11.35 0.93 -8.74
N SER A 111 -11.56 2.18 -9.14
CA SER A 111 -10.64 2.93 -10.03
C SER A 111 -9.22 2.99 -9.49
N MET A 112 -9.07 3.25 -8.18
CA MET A 112 -7.78 3.30 -7.50
C MET A 112 -7.12 1.92 -7.42
N LEU A 113 -7.89 0.85 -7.16
CA LEU A 113 -7.38 -0.51 -7.16
C LEU A 113 -6.92 -0.95 -8.55
N THR A 114 -7.61 -0.52 -9.60
CA THR A 114 -7.21 -0.81 -10.99
C THR A 114 -5.89 -0.14 -11.34
N ALA A 115 -5.73 1.14 -11.02
CA ALA A 115 -4.47 1.85 -11.21
C ALA A 115 -3.32 1.16 -10.45
N LYS A 116 -3.58 0.78 -9.20
CA LYS A 116 -2.63 0.02 -8.37
C LYS A 116 -2.27 -1.33 -8.98
N ALA A 117 -3.25 -2.08 -9.49
CA ALA A 117 -3.01 -3.39 -10.09
C ALA A 117 -2.05 -3.31 -11.29
N ILE A 118 -2.11 -2.25 -12.09
CA ILE A 118 -1.19 -2.02 -13.21
C ILE A 118 0.23 -1.77 -12.67
N LEU A 119 0.38 -0.92 -11.63
CA LEU A 119 1.68 -0.65 -11.01
C LEU A 119 2.26 -1.92 -10.37
N ASP A 120 1.46 -2.64 -9.61
CA ASP A 120 1.85 -3.89 -8.95
C ASP A 120 2.29 -4.95 -9.96
N PHE A 121 1.57 -5.06 -11.09
CA PHE A 121 1.95 -5.99 -12.16
C PHE A 121 3.37 -5.73 -12.67
N VAL A 122 3.72 -4.48 -12.92
CA VAL A 122 5.07 -4.11 -13.37
C VAL A 122 6.11 -4.43 -12.30
N ILE A 123 5.85 -4.06 -11.04
CA ILE A 123 6.77 -4.32 -9.92
C ILE A 123 6.95 -5.83 -9.73
N VAL A 124 5.86 -6.59 -9.68
CA VAL A 124 5.90 -8.05 -9.51
C VAL A 124 6.64 -8.72 -10.67
N ALA A 125 6.45 -8.29 -11.92
CA ALA A 125 7.16 -8.83 -13.06
C ALA A 125 8.68 -8.61 -12.96
N ILE A 126 9.10 -7.43 -12.50
CA ILE A 126 10.52 -7.12 -12.27
C ILE A 126 11.08 -7.96 -11.11
N MET A 127 10.36 -8.04 -10.00
CA MET A 127 10.78 -8.82 -8.83
C MET A 127 10.84 -10.31 -9.15
N ALA A 128 9.89 -10.84 -9.93
CA ALA A 128 9.87 -12.25 -10.36
C ALA A 128 11.09 -12.61 -11.18
N SER A 129 11.62 -11.70 -11.99
CA SER A 129 12.86 -11.96 -12.75
C SER A 129 14.10 -12.07 -11.86
N THR A 130 14.06 -11.55 -10.64
CA THR A 130 15.18 -11.56 -9.67
C THR A 130 15.03 -12.68 -8.64
N TYR A 131 13.82 -12.86 -8.10
CA TYR A 131 13.52 -13.77 -6.99
C TYR A 131 12.76 -15.03 -7.40
N GLY A 132 12.26 -15.10 -8.63
CA GLY A 132 11.59 -16.28 -9.14
C GLY A 132 10.16 -16.48 -8.65
N VAL A 133 9.77 -17.75 -8.47
CA VAL A 133 8.37 -18.15 -8.23
C VAL A 133 7.80 -17.65 -6.89
N GLY A 134 8.63 -17.44 -5.88
CA GLY A 134 8.21 -16.93 -4.58
C GLY A 134 7.47 -15.60 -4.69
N THR A 135 7.89 -14.75 -5.62
CA THR A 135 7.25 -13.46 -5.91
C THR A 135 5.78 -13.61 -6.36
N MET A 136 5.46 -14.66 -7.13
CA MET A 136 4.08 -14.89 -7.59
C MET A 136 3.13 -15.20 -6.42
N CYS A 137 3.65 -15.81 -5.35
CA CYS A 137 2.86 -16.12 -4.16
C CYS A 137 2.41 -14.85 -3.40
N SER A 138 3.03 -13.70 -3.64
CA SER A 138 2.58 -12.41 -3.08
C SER A 138 1.16 -12.04 -3.51
N ALA A 139 0.67 -12.57 -4.64
CA ALA A 139 -0.72 -12.37 -5.07
C ALA A 139 -1.72 -12.90 -4.04
N LEU A 140 -1.40 -13.99 -3.31
CA LEU A 140 -2.24 -14.50 -2.23
C LEU A 140 -2.25 -13.54 -1.03
N ALA A 141 -1.10 -12.97 -0.69
CA ALA A 141 -1.00 -12.00 0.39
C ALA A 141 -1.84 -10.75 0.08
N ILE A 142 -1.78 -10.24 -1.17
CA ILE A 142 -2.60 -9.11 -1.61
C ILE A 142 -4.08 -9.46 -1.55
N LEU A 143 -4.49 -10.61 -2.08
CA LEU A 143 -5.90 -11.03 -2.09
C LEU A 143 -6.47 -11.06 -0.68
N VAL A 144 -5.75 -11.66 0.27
CA VAL A 144 -6.20 -11.73 1.66
C VAL A 144 -6.21 -10.34 2.30
N TYR A 145 -5.16 -9.54 2.10
CA TYR A 145 -5.02 -8.22 2.69
C TYR A 145 -6.08 -7.24 2.16
N GLN A 146 -6.13 -7.01 0.86
CA GLN A 146 -7.08 -6.07 0.24
C GLN A 146 -8.51 -6.60 0.35
N GLY A 147 -8.74 -7.89 0.10
CA GLY A 147 -10.06 -8.49 0.23
C GLY A 147 -10.63 -8.38 1.64
N SER A 148 -9.80 -8.54 2.69
CA SER A 148 -10.24 -8.34 4.07
C SER A 148 -10.62 -6.88 4.35
N ILE A 149 -9.86 -5.90 3.84
CA ILE A 149 -10.18 -4.48 4.00
C ILE A 149 -11.49 -4.13 3.26
N THR A 150 -11.65 -4.57 2.01
CA THR A 150 -12.88 -4.35 1.24
C THR A 150 -14.11 -4.94 1.97
N LEU A 151 -14.00 -6.17 2.48
CA LEU A 151 -15.08 -6.79 3.24
C LEU A 151 -15.40 -6.02 4.53
N ILE A 152 -14.39 -5.66 5.31
CA ILE A 152 -14.57 -4.88 6.55
C ILE A 152 -15.22 -3.54 6.22
N SER A 153 -14.75 -2.85 5.18
CA SER A 153 -15.31 -1.56 4.74
C SER A 153 -16.76 -1.68 4.27
N HIS A 154 -17.09 -2.75 3.56
CA HIS A 154 -18.46 -3.01 3.14
C HIS A 154 -19.43 -3.18 4.34
N PHE A 155 -19.01 -3.93 5.36
CA PHE A 155 -19.83 -4.11 6.58
C PHE A 155 -19.81 -2.89 7.50
N ALA A 156 -18.72 -2.13 7.51
CA ALA A 156 -18.53 -0.93 8.33
C ALA A 156 -19.08 0.35 7.68
N GLY A 157 -19.65 0.27 6.49
CA GLY A 157 -20.06 1.42 5.68
C GLY A 157 -20.95 2.44 6.40
N ASN A 158 -21.71 2.02 7.43
CA ASN A 158 -22.52 2.88 8.27
C ASN A 158 -21.71 3.69 9.31
N PHE A 159 -20.44 3.36 9.54
CA PHE A 159 -19.58 3.97 10.56
C PHE A 159 -18.46 4.83 9.94
N ILE A 160 -18.21 4.72 8.64
CA ILE A 160 -17.15 5.42 7.95
C ILE A 160 -17.73 6.62 7.23
N ASN A 161 -17.42 7.81 7.73
CA ASN A 161 -17.84 9.07 7.16
C ASN A 161 -16.91 9.49 6.03
N GLU A 162 -17.39 10.34 5.11
CA GLU A 162 -16.57 10.95 4.05
C GLU A 162 -15.33 11.66 4.60
N GLU A 163 -15.47 12.30 5.77
CA GLU A 163 -14.39 12.99 6.47
C GLU A 163 -13.26 12.01 6.88
N LEU A 164 -13.62 10.85 7.45
CA LEU A 164 -12.65 9.81 7.82
C LEU A 164 -11.93 9.25 6.60
N THR A 165 -12.66 9.04 5.51
CA THR A 165 -12.08 8.59 4.23
C THR A 165 -11.11 9.64 3.68
N GLY A 166 -11.44 10.91 3.80
CA GLY A 166 -10.56 12.04 3.43
C GLY A 166 -9.24 12.03 4.21
N TYR A 167 -9.30 11.85 5.53
CA TYR A 167 -8.09 11.78 6.37
C TYR A 167 -7.23 10.54 6.06
N LEU A 168 -7.86 9.40 5.83
CA LEU A 168 -7.15 8.18 5.43
C LEU A 168 -6.48 8.34 4.07
N SER A 169 -7.16 8.96 3.11
CA SER A 169 -6.61 9.27 1.79
C SER A 169 -5.41 10.21 1.89
N TYR A 170 -5.48 11.23 2.74
CA TYR A 170 -4.40 12.18 2.98
C TYR A 170 -3.14 11.50 3.55
N ILE A 171 -3.29 10.81 4.70
CA ILE A 171 -2.18 10.08 5.34
C ILE A 171 -1.62 9.04 4.37
N GLY A 172 -2.52 8.34 3.68
CA GLY A 172 -2.22 7.37 2.69
C GLY A 172 -1.36 7.91 1.55
N SER A 173 -1.67 9.07 1.05
CA SER A 173 -0.92 9.72 -0.04
C SER A 173 0.50 10.07 0.38
N VAL A 174 0.71 10.48 1.64
CA VAL A 174 2.06 10.71 2.18
C VAL A 174 2.86 9.41 2.25
N LEU A 175 2.23 8.31 2.65
CA LEU A 175 2.89 6.99 2.63
C LEU A 175 3.24 6.55 1.19
N ILE A 176 2.37 6.79 0.22
CA ILE A 176 2.63 6.53 -1.21
C ILE A 176 3.86 7.32 -1.67
N PHE A 177 3.98 8.58 -1.28
CA PHE A 177 5.15 9.40 -1.59
C PHE A 177 6.43 8.79 -1.02
N CYS A 178 6.43 8.35 0.25
CA CYS A 178 7.58 7.69 0.88
C CYS A 178 7.96 6.38 0.18
N VAL A 179 6.97 5.57 -0.22
CA VAL A 179 7.19 4.34 -0.98
C VAL A 179 7.79 4.66 -2.36
N GLY A 180 7.29 5.68 -3.04
CA GLY A 180 7.81 6.12 -4.33
C GLY A 180 9.30 6.52 -4.26
N ILE A 181 9.71 7.22 -3.20
CA ILE A 181 11.13 7.53 -2.94
C ILE A 181 11.92 6.24 -2.76
N ASN A 182 11.45 5.32 -1.93
CA ASN A 182 12.17 4.07 -1.65
C ASN A 182 12.32 3.16 -2.88
N ILE A 183 11.39 3.22 -3.83
CA ILE A 183 11.48 2.47 -5.10
C ILE A 183 12.43 3.15 -6.08
N THR A 184 12.54 4.48 -6.03
CA THR A 184 13.32 5.26 -7.00
C THR A 184 14.81 5.25 -6.66
N PHE A 185 15.18 5.31 -5.38
CA PHE A 185 16.55 5.43 -4.87
C PHE A 185 17.01 4.19 -4.13
#